data_66be6978552ccb562f5578b08993638f
#
_entry.id   66be6978552ccb562f5578b08993638f
#
_cell.length_a   1.000
_cell.length_b   1.000
_cell.length_c   1.000
_cell.angle_alpha   90.00
_cell.angle_beta   90.00
_cell.angle_gamma   90.00
#
_symmetry.space_group_name_H-M   'P 1'
#
loop_
_entity.id
_entity.type
_entity.pdbx_description
1 polymer ?
#
loop_
_entity_poly.entity_id
_entity_poly.type
_entity_poly.pdbx_seq_one_letter_code
_entity_poly.pdbx_strand_id
1 'polypeptide(L)'
;AFNEKSFNPPREKAVRAIAGGQSDTAIKILTDYLKSKPNDPEARIFLNNLTVKDPYYTIAVSMPISSNMEGSLEVLRGVAHAQSDWNYSRLDDGGGMLKIAIANDDDNDSNNGTQIAQEVATELAKRKEILGVVGHYSSDVSMATINIYEENKLVSISPVSTSVDLTKRTP
;
A
#
# COMPACT_ATOMS: atom_id res chain seq x y z
N ALA A 1 5.64 -6.99 1.52
CA ALA A 1 6.89 -7.41 0.89
C ALA A 1 8.04 -6.65 1.54
N PHE A 2 8.85 -7.34 2.36
CA PHE A 2 10.05 -6.74 2.95
C PHE A 2 11.22 -6.97 2.01
N ASN A 3 11.91 -5.90 1.64
CA ASN A 3 13.15 -6.04 0.91
C ASN A 3 14.25 -6.49 1.90
N GLU A 4 14.89 -7.64 1.64
CA GLU A 4 15.97 -8.20 2.45
C GLU A 4 17.19 -7.27 2.62
N LYS A 5 17.31 -6.24 1.77
CA LYS A 5 18.42 -5.27 1.82
C LYS A 5 18.36 -4.29 2.99
N SER A 6 17.23 -4.18 3.70
CA SER A 6 17.13 -3.37 4.92
C SER A 6 16.72 -4.24 6.11
N PHE A 7 17.63 -5.08 6.58
CA PHE A 7 17.46 -5.82 7.83
C PHE A 7 17.08 -4.84 8.95
N ASN A 8 15.82 -4.88 9.37
CA ASN A 8 15.27 -4.03 10.42
C ASN A 8 14.58 -4.91 11.47
N PRO A 9 15.34 -5.35 12.48
CA PRO A 9 14.84 -6.29 13.48
C PRO A 9 13.54 -5.89 14.17
N PRO A 10 13.30 -4.61 14.55
CA PRO A 10 12.02 -4.20 15.12
C PRO A 10 10.83 -4.39 14.16
N ARG A 11 10.96 -4.01 12.89
CA ARG A 11 9.89 -4.20 11.90
C ARG A 11 9.58 -5.68 11.68
N GLU A 12 10.60 -6.53 11.53
CA GLU A 12 10.41 -7.97 11.39
C GLU A 12 9.69 -8.58 12.59
N LYS A 13 10.07 -8.18 13.81
CA LYS A 13 9.40 -8.64 15.03
C LYS A 13 7.92 -8.22 15.03
N ALA A 14 7.62 -7.00 14.62
CA ALA A 14 6.25 -6.52 14.53
C ALA A 14 5.43 -7.35 13.51
N VAL A 15 5.99 -7.62 12.33
CA VAL A 15 5.32 -8.43 11.29
C VAL A 15 5.08 -9.86 11.78
N ARG A 16 6.05 -10.47 12.44
CA ARG A 16 5.86 -11.81 13.06
C ARG A 16 4.77 -11.81 14.12
N ALA A 17 4.71 -10.75 14.94
CA ALA A 17 3.66 -10.60 15.94
C ALA A 17 2.28 -10.43 15.28
N ILE A 18 2.18 -9.65 14.19
CA ILE A 18 0.94 -9.51 13.39
C ILE A 18 0.52 -10.87 12.83
N ALA A 19 1.43 -11.58 12.18
CA ALA A 19 1.16 -12.91 11.62
C ALA A 19 0.73 -13.93 12.67
N GLY A 20 1.24 -13.80 13.91
CA GLY A 20 0.86 -14.60 15.05
C GLY A 20 -0.40 -14.14 15.80
N GLY A 21 -1.12 -13.13 15.29
CA GLY A 21 -2.33 -12.59 15.95
C GLY A 21 -2.06 -11.79 17.23
N GLN A 22 -0.80 -11.41 17.50
CA GLN A 22 -0.37 -10.70 18.71
C GLN A 22 -0.41 -9.17 18.49
N SER A 23 -1.60 -8.61 18.24
CA SER A 23 -1.78 -7.21 17.87
C SER A 23 -1.19 -6.23 18.90
N ASP A 24 -1.42 -6.45 20.19
CA ASP A 24 -0.92 -5.55 21.24
C ASP A 24 0.62 -5.52 21.29
N THR A 25 1.26 -6.68 21.08
CA THR A 25 2.71 -6.78 20.99
C THR A 25 3.24 -6.02 19.77
N ALA A 26 2.59 -6.18 18.62
CA ALA A 26 2.96 -5.47 17.39
C ALA A 26 2.80 -3.95 17.53
N ILE A 27 1.70 -3.48 18.12
CA ILE A 27 1.46 -2.06 18.41
C ILE A 27 2.58 -1.49 19.27
N LYS A 28 2.95 -2.16 20.35
CA LYS A 28 4.03 -1.71 21.23
C LYS A 28 5.36 -1.60 20.49
N ILE A 29 5.73 -2.63 19.72
CA ILE A 29 6.99 -2.65 18.95
C ILE A 29 7.02 -1.51 17.94
N LEU A 30 5.93 -1.33 17.16
CA LEU A 30 5.85 -0.28 16.14
C LEU A 30 5.84 1.13 16.75
N THR A 31 5.13 1.32 17.86
CA THR A 31 5.11 2.59 18.59
C THR A 31 6.50 2.97 19.10
N ASP A 32 7.22 2.03 19.70
CA ASP A 32 8.57 2.29 20.19
C ASP A 32 9.57 2.51 19.04
N TYR A 33 9.44 1.76 17.94
CA TYR A 33 10.25 1.94 16.74
C TYR A 33 10.06 3.34 16.13
N LEU A 34 8.83 3.78 15.98
CA LEU A 34 8.50 5.08 15.38
C LEU A 34 8.94 6.29 16.22
N LYS A 35 9.27 6.12 17.50
CA LYS A 35 9.93 7.19 18.31
C LYS A 35 11.32 7.51 17.75
N SER A 36 12.05 6.51 17.28
CA SER A 36 13.40 6.66 16.71
C SER A 36 13.41 6.86 15.19
N LYS A 37 12.36 6.40 14.50
CA LYS A 37 12.20 6.46 13.04
C LYS A 37 10.81 6.99 12.67
N PRO A 38 10.49 8.25 12.99
CA PRO A 38 9.13 8.79 12.84
C PRO A 38 8.63 8.83 11.39
N ASN A 39 9.55 8.84 10.42
CA ASN A 39 9.26 8.97 9.00
C ASN A 39 9.25 7.63 8.25
N ASP A 40 9.23 6.47 8.95
CA ASP A 40 9.08 5.17 8.30
C ASP A 40 7.60 4.95 7.92
N PRO A 41 7.24 5.01 6.61
CA PRO A 41 5.85 4.96 6.20
C PRO A 41 5.24 3.57 6.35
N GLU A 42 6.00 2.48 6.13
CA GLU A 42 5.49 1.12 6.30
C GLU A 42 5.13 0.86 7.77
N ALA A 43 6.04 1.21 8.68
CA ALA A 43 5.79 1.06 10.11
C ALA A 43 4.57 1.87 10.57
N ARG A 44 4.38 3.08 10.00
CA ARG A 44 3.23 3.93 10.28
C ARG A 44 1.94 3.30 9.77
N ILE A 45 1.92 2.82 8.53
CA ILE A 45 0.76 2.15 7.93
C ILE A 45 0.38 0.89 8.74
N PHE A 46 1.35 0.06 9.12
CA PHE A 46 1.08 -1.11 9.94
C PHE A 46 0.50 -0.76 11.30
N LEU A 47 1.06 0.25 11.97
CA LEU A 47 0.51 0.73 13.25
C LEU A 47 -0.92 1.24 13.08
N ASN A 48 -1.18 2.06 12.07
CA ASN A 48 -2.51 2.57 11.78
C ASN A 48 -3.49 1.43 11.52
N ASN A 49 -3.10 0.43 10.69
CA ASN A 49 -3.95 -0.73 10.39
C ASN A 49 -4.33 -1.55 11.63
N LEU A 50 -3.44 -1.64 12.61
CA LEU A 50 -3.69 -2.37 13.87
C LEU A 50 -4.64 -1.62 14.82
N THR A 51 -4.78 -0.30 14.66
CA THR A 51 -5.63 0.54 15.50
C THR A 51 -6.99 0.86 14.90
N VAL A 52 -7.24 0.41 13.67
CA VAL A 52 -8.51 0.58 12.96
C VAL A 52 -9.63 -0.18 13.68
N LYS A 53 -10.79 0.49 13.82
CA LYS A 53 -12.04 -0.08 14.36
C LYS A 53 -13.06 -0.23 13.23
N ASP A 54 -14.01 -1.14 13.42
CA ASP A 54 -15.15 -1.25 12.51
C ASP A 54 -16.11 -0.04 12.64
N PRO A 55 -16.73 0.39 11.53
CA PRO A 55 -16.50 -0.08 10.15
C PRO A 55 -15.19 0.47 9.56
N TYR A 56 -14.58 -0.27 8.62
CA TYR A 56 -13.42 0.20 7.89
C TYR A 56 -13.47 -0.14 6.40
N TYR A 57 -12.71 0.61 5.63
CA TYR A 57 -12.48 0.42 4.21
C TYR A 57 -11.03 0.04 3.95
N THR A 58 -10.76 -0.73 2.89
CA THR A 58 -9.38 -1.08 2.51
C THR A 58 -9.05 -0.52 1.13
N ILE A 59 -7.92 0.17 1.02
CA ILE A 59 -7.32 0.63 -0.23
C ILE A 59 -5.96 -0.05 -0.37
N ALA A 60 -5.63 -0.54 -1.56
CA ALA A 60 -4.29 -1.03 -1.86
C ALA A 60 -3.37 0.10 -2.32
N VAL A 61 -2.08 -0.06 -2.06
CA VAL A 61 -1.00 0.76 -2.63
C VAL A 61 -0.03 -0.17 -3.31
N SER A 62 0.12 -0.05 -4.64
CA SER A 62 0.97 -0.91 -5.46
C SER A 62 2.12 -0.09 -6.04
N MET A 63 3.35 -0.42 -5.62
CA MET A 63 4.57 0.34 -5.93
C MET A 63 5.74 -0.59 -6.23
N PRO A 64 6.71 -0.16 -7.08
CA PRO A 64 7.91 -0.92 -7.41
C PRO A 64 8.96 -0.83 -6.27
N ILE A 65 8.63 -1.42 -5.11
CA ILE A 65 9.43 -1.29 -3.88
C ILE A 65 10.83 -1.89 -4.06
N SER A 66 10.95 -2.93 -4.89
CA SER A 66 12.22 -3.63 -5.10
C SER A 66 13.18 -2.85 -5.99
N SER A 67 12.71 -2.24 -7.07
CA SER A 67 13.54 -1.52 -8.05
C SER A 67 13.62 -0.01 -7.80
N ASN A 68 12.57 0.59 -7.23
CA ASN A 68 12.53 2.04 -6.92
C ASN A 68 12.06 2.28 -5.48
N MET A 69 12.91 1.90 -4.53
CA MET A 69 12.59 2.05 -3.11
C MET A 69 12.35 3.51 -2.71
N GLU A 70 13.17 4.45 -3.19
CA GLU A 70 13.07 5.85 -2.79
C GLU A 70 11.75 6.45 -3.23
N GLY A 71 11.40 6.34 -4.52
CA GLY A 71 10.12 6.83 -5.04
C GLY A 71 8.92 6.15 -4.37
N SER A 72 9.01 4.85 -4.13
CA SER A 72 7.95 4.10 -3.44
C SER A 72 7.74 4.58 -2.00
N LEU A 73 8.82 4.84 -1.25
CA LEU A 73 8.72 5.35 0.12
C LEU A 73 8.10 6.75 0.17
N GLU A 74 8.33 7.62 -0.83
CA GLU A 74 7.69 8.94 -0.88
C GLU A 74 6.17 8.82 -1.07
N VAL A 75 5.72 7.95 -1.97
CA VAL A 75 4.29 7.69 -2.15
C VAL A 75 3.68 7.09 -0.88
N LEU A 76 4.34 6.08 -0.30
CA LEU A 76 3.90 5.45 0.95
C LEU A 76 3.83 6.46 2.11
N ARG A 77 4.72 7.47 2.16
CA ARG A 77 4.64 8.56 3.15
C ARG A 77 3.38 9.38 2.99
N GLY A 78 3.06 9.79 1.76
CA GLY A 78 1.82 10.50 1.47
C GLY A 78 0.58 9.69 1.87
N VAL A 79 0.57 8.39 1.55
CA VAL A 79 -0.51 7.47 1.91
C VAL A 79 -0.61 7.29 3.43
N ALA A 80 0.51 7.13 4.14
CA ALA A 80 0.53 7.00 5.60
C ALA A 80 -0.01 8.25 6.31
N HIS A 81 0.32 9.44 5.80
CA HIS A 81 -0.22 10.71 6.30
C HIS A 81 -1.73 10.79 6.06
N ALA A 82 -2.18 10.57 4.82
CA ALA A 82 -3.60 10.59 4.49
C ALA A 82 -4.42 9.57 5.31
N GLN A 83 -3.88 8.37 5.52
CA GLN A 83 -4.49 7.36 6.39
C GLN A 83 -4.58 7.83 7.83
N SER A 84 -3.51 8.44 8.36
CA SER A 84 -3.48 8.94 9.74
C SER A 84 -4.52 10.03 9.95
N ASP A 85 -4.57 11.01 9.04
CA ASP A 85 -5.49 12.14 9.10
C ASP A 85 -6.95 11.69 8.97
N TRP A 86 -7.22 10.78 8.02
CA TRP A 86 -8.54 10.19 7.84
C TRP A 86 -8.99 9.46 9.10
N ASN A 87 -8.17 8.54 9.62
CA ASN A 87 -8.53 7.74 10.77
C ASN A 87 -8.68 8.59 12.04
N TYR A 88 -7.86 9.64 12.20
CA TYR A 88 -8.00 10.57 13.30
C TYR A 88 -9.33 11.32 13.24
N SER A 89 -9.74 11.80 12.07
CA SER A 89 -11.02 12.49 11.87
C SER A 89 -12.26 11.61 12.11
N ARG A 90 -12.09 10.29 12.13
CA ARG A 90 -13.17 9.30 12.31
C ARG A 90 -13.25 8.70 13.70
N LEU A 91 -12.42 9.14 14.63
CA LEU A 91 -12.42 8.60 15.99
C LEU A 91 -13.73 8.89 16.73
N ASP A 92 -14.35 10.04 16.48
CA ASP A 92 -15.49 10.54 17.24
C ASP A 92 -16.82 10.48 16.48
N ASP A 93 -16.79 10.36 15.13
CA ASP A 93 -18.02 10.41 14.30
C ASP A 93 -18.59 9.04 13.93
N GLY A 94 -17.90 7.95 14.31
CA GLY A 94 -18.30 6.58 13.98
C GLY A 94 -18.22 6.25 12.48
N GLY A 95 -17.61 7.12 11.68
CA GLY A 95 -17.38 6.90 10.26
C GLY A 95 -16.37 5.79 9.98
N GLY A 96 -16.40 5.24 8.75
CA GLY A 96 -15.49 4.16 8.37
C GLY A 96 -14.04 4.61 8.38
N MET A 97 -13.19 3.87 9.09
CA MET A 97 -11.75 4.06 9.12
C MET A 97 -11.09 3.45 7.87
N LEU A 98 -9.81 3.73 7.66
CA LEU A 98 -9.08 3.29 6.47
C LEU A 98 -7.93 2.34 6.85
N LYS A 99 -7.92 1.17 6.20
CA LYS A 99 -6.78 0.24 6.15
C LYS A 99 -6.05 0.35 4.82
N ILE A 100 -4.75 0.19 4.84
CA ILE A 100 -3.90 0.20 3.64
C ILE A 100 -3.24 -1.17 3.47
N ALA A 101 -3.44 -1.77 2.30
CA ALA A 101 -2.72 -2.97 1.87
C ALA A 101 -1.56 -2.55 0.96
N ILE A 102 -0.33 -2.89 1.33
CA ILE A 102 0.86 -2.58 0.54
C ILE A 102 1.19 -3.78 -0.36
N ALA A 103 1.37 -3.52 -1.66
CA ALA A 103 1.82 -4.49 -2.64
C ALA A 103 3.11 -4.01 -3.32
N ASN A 104 4.03 -4.94 -3.54
CA ASN A 104 5.20 -4.70 -4.38
C ASN A 104 4.89 -5.22 -5.78
N ASP A 105 4.95 -4.36 -6.78
CA ASP A 105 4.59 -4.68 -8.16
C ASP A 105 5.79 -4.92 -9.08
N ASP A 106 6.96 -5.16 -8.49
CA ASP A 106 8.14 -5.61 -9.21
C ASP A 106 9.05 -6.53 -8.36
N ASP A 107 10.02 -7.17 -9.01
CA ASP A 107 11.00 -8.10 -8.42
C ASP A 107 12.47 -7.72 -8.66
N ASN A 108 12.78 -6.52 -9.15
CA ASN A 108 14.07 -6.08 -9.67
C ASN A 108 14.48 -6.73 -11.02
N ASP A 109 13.67 -7.56 -11.64
CA ASP A 109 13.95 -8.08 -12.98
C ASP A 109 13.33 -7.15 -14.03
N SER A 110 14.17 -6.36 -14.69
CA SER A 110 13.76 -5.41 -15.73
C SER A 110 13.06 -6.07 -16.93
N ASN A 111 13.16 -7.40 -17.08
CA ASN A 111 12.52 -8.14 -18.17
C ASN A 111 11.05 -8.51 -17.85
N ASN A 112 10.67 -8.55 -16.58
CA ASN A 112 9.36 -9.03 -16.13
C ASN A 112 8.50 -7.97 -15.42
N GLY A 113 8.93 -6.70 -15.37
CA GLY A 113 8.30 -5.67 -14.53
C GLY A 113 6.81 -5.46 -14.79
N THR A 114 6.34 -5.49 -16.04
CA THR A 114 4.91 -5.37 -16.35
C THR A 114 4.13 -6.64 -16.05
N GLN A 115 4.74 -7.82 -16.20
CA GLN A 115 4.09 -9.09 -15.90
C GLN A 115 3.81 -9.23 -14.41
N ILE A 116 4.80 -8.95 -13.55
CA ILE A 116 4.62 -8.98 -12.09
C ILE A 116 3.52 -8.00 -11.65
N ALA A 117 3.52 -6.79 -12.23
CA ALA A 117 2.49 -5.81 -11.94
C ALA A 117 1.07 -6.29 -12.35
N GLN A 118 0.94 -7.00 -13.48
CA GLN A 118 -0.33 -7.58 -13.91
C GLN A 118 -0.77 -8.73 -12.99
N GLU A 119 0.15 -9.56 -12.52
CA GLU A 119 -0.14 -10.60 -11.53
C GLU A 119 -0.62 -9.98 -10.22
N VAL A 120 0.08 -8.95 -9.72
CA VAL A 120 -0.32 -8.21 -8.52
C VAL A 120 -1.68 -7.53 -8.70
N ALA A 121 -1.91 -6.87 -9.83
CA ALA A 121 -3.20 -6.23 -10.14
C ALA A 121 -4.35 -7.26 -10.15
N THR A 122 -4.10 -8.44 -10.73
CA THR A 122 -5.06 -9.54 -10.76
C THR A 122 -5.39 -10.04 -9.34
N GLU A 123 -4.37 -10.20 -8.49
CA GLU A 123 -4.59 -10.61 -7.10
C GLU A 123 -5.32 -9.55 -6.28
N LEU A 124 -5.00 -8.26 -6.48
CA LEU A 124 -5.71 -7.17 -5.83
C LEU A 124 -7.19 -7.11 -6.25
N ALA A 125 -7.47 -7.27 -7.55
CA ALA A 125 -8.81 -7.23 -8.10
C ALA A 125 -9.71 -8.39 -7.63
N LYS A 126 -9.14 -9.54 -7.27
CA LYS A 126 -9.89 -10.67 -6.69
C LYS A 126 -10.34 -10.41 -5.24
N ARG A 127 -9.72 -9.48 -4.55
CA ARG A 127 -9.98 -9.18 -3.14
C ARG A 127 -11.12 -8.18 -3.01
N LYS A 128 -12.31 -8.66 -2.71
CA LYS A 128 -13.54 -7.87 -2.63
C LYS A 128 -13.51 -6.76 -1.55
N GLU A 129 -12.64 -6.90 -0.55
CA GLU A 129 -12.44 -5.91 0.49
C GLU A 129 -11.65 -4.69 0.00
N ILE A 130 -10.93 -4.79 -1.13
CA ILE A 130 -10.17 -3.68 -1.71
C ILE A 130 -11.10 -2.83 -2.57
N LEU A 131 -11.27 -1.57 -2.20
CA LEU A 131 -12.18 -0.62 -2.86
C LEU A 131 -11.48 0.23 -3.93
N GLY A 132 -10.15 0.27 -3.93
CA GLY A 132 -9.37 1.03 -4.90
C GLY A 132 -7.88 0.78 -4.75
N VAL A 133 -7.12 1.24 -5.73
CA VAL A 133 -5.67 1.09 -5.78
C VAL A 133 -5.01 2.45 -6.00
N VAL A 134 -4.06 2.81 -5.16
CA VAL A 134 -3.09 3.88 -5.42
C VAL A 134 -1.88 3.22 -6.08
N GLY A 135 -1.64 3.53 -7.32
CA GLY A 135 -0.62 2.88 -8.17
C GLY A 135 -1.10 2.85 -9.63
N HIS A 136 -0.28 2.45 -10.51
CA HIS A 136 1.13 2.07 -10.33
C HIS A 136 2.05 3.29 -10.52
N TYR A 137 3.35 3.11 -10.23
CA TYR A 137 4.30 4.22 -10.25
C TYR A 137 4.56 4.73 -11.68
N SER A 138 4.89 3.86 -12.61
CA SER A 138 5.18 4.25 -13.99
C SER A 138 3.94 4.24 -14.89
N SER A 139 4.00 5.03 -15.98
CA SER A 139 2.93 5.07 -16.98
C SER A 139 2.77 3.73 -17.69
N ASP A 140 3.88 3.05 -18.01
CA ASP A 140 3.86 1.76 -18.72
C ASP A 140 3.20 0.67 -17.88
N VAL A 141 3.51 0.62 -16.58
CA VAL A 141 2.87 -0.31 -15.66
C VAL A 141 1.41 0.01 -15.46
N SER A 142 1.07 1.30 -15.32
CA SER A 142 -0.33 1.76 -15.23
C SER A 142 -1.13 1.35 -16.46
N MET A 143 -0.58 1.51 -17.67
CA MET A 143 -1.21 1.08 -18.91
C MET A 143 -1.35 -0.44 -19.02
N ALA A 144 -0.37 -1.21 -18.54
CA ALA A 144 -0.40 -2.66 -18.58
C ALA A 144 -1.45 -3.27 -17.64
N THR A 145 -1.83 -2.57 -16.57
CA THR A 145 -2.74 -3.07 -15.52
C THR A 145 -4.15 -2.51 -15.61
N ILE A 146 -4.36 -1.42 -16.35
CA ILE A 146 -5.64 -0.68 -16.35
C ILE A 146 -6.84 -1.55 -16.77
N ASN A 147 -6.68 -2.46 -17.76
CA ASN A 147 -7.76 -3.35 -18.21
C ASN A 147 -8.19 -4.31 -17.10
N ILE A 148 -7.24 -4.79 -16.28
CA ILE A 148 -7.54 -5.69 -15.17
C ILE A 148 -8.43 -4.99 -14.15
N TYR A 149 -8.13 -3.73 -13.84
CA TYR A 149 -8.94 -2.94 -12.91
C TYR A 149 -10.29 -2.57 -13.49
N GLU A 150 -10.36 -2.19 -14.78
CA GLU A 150 -11.61 -1.86 -15.47
C GLU A 150 -12.59 -3.04 -15.50
N GLU A 151 -12.12 -4.23 -15.91
CA GLU A 151 -12.92 -5.46 -15.95
C GLU A 151 -13.49 -5.84 -14.58
N ASN A 152 -12.75 -5.53 -13.51
CA ASN A 152 -13.15 -5.81 -12.13
C ASN A 152 -13.82 -4.61 -11.43
N LYS A 153 -14.07 -3.51 -12.15
CA LYS A 153 -14.69 -2.27 -11.62
C LYS A 153 -13.96 -1.70 -10.40
N LEU A 154 -12.63 -1.84 -10.40
CA LEU A 154 -11.77 -1.35 -9.34
C LEU A 154 -11.12 -0.03 -9.77
N VAL A 155 -11.33 1.02 -9.00
CA VAL A 155 -10.72 2.34 -9.29
C VAL A 155 -9.22 2.27 -9.01
N SER A 156 -8.41 2.76 -9.96
CA SER A 156 -6.98 2.97 -9.74
C SER A 156 -6.60 4.43 -9.97
N ILE A 157 -5.71 4.94 -9.12
CA ILE A 157 -5.20 6.31 -9.20
C ILE A 157 -3.67 6.23 -9.20
N SER A 158 -3.05 6.52 -10.34
CA SER A 158 -1.59 6.62 -10.39
C SER A 158 -1.13 7.96 -9.80
N PRO A 159 -0.28 7.97 -8.77
CA PRO A 159 0.16 9.20 -8.13
C PRO A 159 1.25 9.94 -8.92
N VAL A 160 1.88 9.28 -9.90
CA VAL A 160 3.10 9.77 -10.57
C VAL A 160 2.99 9.76 -12.09
N SER A 161 2.11 8.95 -12.67
CA SER A 161 1.99 8.83 -14.14
C SER A 161 1.58 10.16 -14.77
N THR A 162 2.30 10.52 -15.84
CA THR A 162 2.04 11.73 -16.65
C THR A 162 1.51 11.40 -18.04
N SER A 163 1.24 10.13 -18.35
CA SER A 163 0.75 9.73 -19.68
C SER A 163 -0.66 10.21 -19.93
N VAL A 164 -0.83 10.97 -21.00
CA VAL A 164 -2.16 11.41 -21.46
C VAL A 164 -3.00 10.26 -22.02
N ASP A 165 -2.39 9.12 -22.33
CA ASP A 165 -3.10 7.97 -22.88
C ASP A 165 -3.95 7.25 -21.84
N LEU A 166 -3.65 7.42 -20.56
CA LEU A 166 -4.49 6.95 -19.47
C LEU A 166 -5.89 7.57 -19.46
N THR A 167 -6.00 8.82 -19.94
CA THR A 167 -7.26 9.58 -19.94
C THR A 167 -7.97 9.59 -21.30
N LYS A 168 -7.34 9.12 -22.36
CA LYS A 168 -7.94 9.06 -23.71
C LYS A 168 -8.82 7.83 -23.95
N ARG A 169 -8.91 6.92 -22.99
CA ARG A 169 -9.78 5.75 -23.09
C ARG A 169 -11.23 6.23 -22.91
N THR A 170 -12.01 6.12 -23.98
CA THR A 170 -13.47 6.14 -23.86
C THR A 170 -13.93 4.78 -23.34
N PRO A 171 -14.85 4.74 -22.38
CA PRO A 171 -15.47 3.51 -21.94
C PRO A 171 -16.19 2.81 -23.09
#